data_8e40c3c933135a4c6f0e08cb2ab7bb94
#
_entry.id   8e40c3c933135a4c6f0e08cb2ab7bb94
#
_cell.length_a   1.000
_cell.length_b   1.000
_cell.length_c   1.000
_cell.angle_alpha   90.00
_cell.angle_beta   90.00
_cell.angle_gamma   90.00
#
_symmetry.space_group_name_H-M   'P 1'
#
loop_
_entity.id
_entity.type
_entity.pdbx_description
1 polymer ?
#
loop_
_entity_poly.entity_id
_entity_poly.type
_entity_poly.pdbx_seq_one_letter_code
_entity_poly.pdbx_strand_id
1 'polypeptide(L)'
;MSAEILNAQHNDDTFENIWQELKWRGLVHVSTDEAALEKALSEEILTFYTGYDPTAASLHLGHLVQLLVMRRLQLAGHKPLGLVGGFTGLIGDPRQTSERVLNSPEVVAEWVKSLRAQIERFLSFEGENAARMVNNLDWSGQMSALQLLRDVGKHFRVGTMVKKEIVAKRLNSDEGISYTEFSYQILQGLDFLELNRRFGCTLQTGGSDQWGNLTSGTELIRKVEGKSVHAIGTPLITNSDGTKFGKSEGNAIWLNPQMCSPYAFYQFWLNTADADVVDRLKVFTFLTRAEIAEFAEKVEKEPFKREAQKTLAYLVTSLVHGTEATDQAVAASEALFGKGDFATLDEATLESVVAELPSAKLSEDRLDMISVLTELGFAKSNSEARRILKEGGASVNGVKVQGEDAAISKDDLLHGRFAMVRRGKKNQGAVELV
;
A
#
# COMPACT_ATOMS: atom_id res chain seq x y z
N MET A 1 13.20 2.94 -3.92
CA MET A 1 12.94 4.00 -4.93
C MET A 1 14.29 4.57 -5.30
N SER A 2 14.57 4.76 -6.57
CA SER A 2 15.81 5.44 -6.97
C SER A 2 15.70 6.93 -6.61
N ALA A 3 16.84 7.57 -6.31
CA ALA A 3 16.88 9.03 -6.09
C ALA A 3 16.26 9.79 -7.29
N GLU A 4 16.36 9.23 -8.47
CA GLU A 4 15.78 9.76 -9.70
C GLU A 4 14.25 9.89 -9.65
N ILE A 5 13.54 8.86 -9.16
CA ILE A 5 12.07 8.91 -9.01
C ILE A 5 11.66 9.95 -7.97
N LEU A 6 12.39 10.06 -6.85
CA LEU A 6 12.11 11.09 -5.85
C LEU A 6 12.32 12.51 -6.39
N ASN A 7 13.40 12.71 -7.14
CA ASN A 7 13.75 14.01 -7.69
C ASN A 7 12.85 14.46 -8.83
N ALA A 8 12.20 13.53 -9.52
CA ALA A 8 11.21 13.82 -10.57
C ALA A 8 9.83 14.23 -10.01
N GLN A 9 9.59 14.05 -8.71
CA GLN A 9 8.31 14.42 -8.09
C GLN A 9 8.21 15.92 -7.84
N HIS A 10 7.07 16.47 -8.16
CA HIS A 10 6.72 17.87 -7.89
C HIS A 10 5.23 17.98 -7.56
N ASN A 11 4.86 19.00 -6.81
CA ASN A 11 3.47 19.41 -6.65
C ASN A 11 3.01 20.16 -7.90
N ASP A 12 1.70 20.22 -8.11
CA ASP A 12 1.11 20.95 -9.24
C ASP A 12 1.11 22.46 -8.94
N ASP A 13 1.91 23.23 -9.66
CA ASP A 13 2.10 24.67 -9.51
C ASP A 13 0.89 25.52 -9.97
N THR A 14 -0.13 24.88 -10.55
CA THR A 14 -1.39 25.55 -10.90
C THR A 14 -2.32 25.78 -9.71
N PHE A 15 -2.02 25.19 -8.53
CA PHE A 15 -2.71 25.47 -7.28
C PHE A 15 -2.06 26.63 -6.52
N GLU A 16 -2.88 27.43 -5.87
CA GLU A 16 -2.43 28.57 -5.08
C GLU A 16 -1.50 28.17 -3.93
N ASN A 17 -1.80 27.02 -3.30
CA ASN A 17 -1.02 26.46 -2.20
C ASN A 17 -1.25 24.94 -2.09
N ILE A 18 -0.44 24.30 -1.24
CA ILE A 18 -0.52 22.84 -1.02
C ILE A 18 -1.86 22.40 -0.43
N TRP A 19 -2.53 23.23 0.37
CA TRP A 19 -3.83 22.90 0.94
C TRP A 19 -4.90 22.73 -0.15
N GLN A 20 -4.92 23.64 -1.13
CA GLN A 20 -5.84 23.57 -2.26
C GLN A 20 -5.58 22.33 -3.11
N GLU A 21 -4.32 21.97 -3.34
CA GLU A 21 -3.96 20.75 -4.05
C GLU A 21 -4.43 19.49 -3.30
N LEU A 22 -4.17 19.38 -1.99
CA LEU A 22 -4.60 18.24 -1.18
C LEU A 22 -6.14 18.09 -1.20
N LYS A 23 -6.89 19.18 -1.12
CA LYS A 23 -8.36 19.15 -1.21
C LYS A 23 -8.82 18.68 -2.59
N TRP A 24 -8.26 19.22 -3.66
CA TRP A 24 -8.60 18.82 -5.02
C TRP A 24 -8.30 17.34 -5.29
N ARG A 25 -7.22 16.82 -4.73
CA ARG A 25 -6.87 15.40 -4.85
C ARG A 25 -7.75 14.48 -4.02
N GLY A 26 -8.63 15.04 -3.19
CA GLY A 26 -9.47 14.27 -2.28
C GLY A 26 -8.70 13.69 -1.09
N LEU A 27 -7.60 14.32 -0.69
CA LEU A 27 -6.73 13.87 0.42
C LEU A 27 -7.07 14.52 1.77
N VAL A 28 -8.10 15.37 1.81
CA VAL A 28 -8.62 15.97 3.04
C VAL A 28 -10.07 15.56 3.23
N HIS A 29 -10.34 14.79 4.28
CA HIS A 29 -11.70 14.40 4.69
C HIS A 29 -12.17 15.23 5.88
N VAL A 30 -11.29 15.43 6.84
CA VAL A 30 -11.54 16.20 8.06
C VAL A 30 -10.26 16.89 8.52
N SER A 31 -10.39 18.09 9.07
CA SER A 31 -9.26 18.82 9.66
C SER A 31 -9.70 19.53 10.93
N THR A 32 -8.74 19.94 11.73
CA THR A 32 -8.94 20.99 12.73
C THR A 32 -9.25 22.30 12.02
N ASP A 33 -9.27 23.44 12.71
CA ASP A 33 -9.56 24.75 12.12
C ASP A 33 -8.96 24.91 10.71
N GLU A 34 -9.82 24.79 9.68
CA GLU A 34 -9.41 24.74 8.27
C GLU A 34 -8.73 26.04 7.84
N ALA A 35 -9.27 27.20 8.25
CA ALA A 35 -8.71 28.49 7.85
C ALA A 35 -7.35 28.74 8.49
N ALA A 36 -7.19 28.40 9.77
CA ALA A 36 -5.91 28.51 10.46
C ALA A 36 -4.86 27.54 9.88
N LEU A 37 -5.28 26.32 9.52
CA LEU A 37 -4.38 25.33 8.92
C LEU A 37 -3.93 25.73 7.51
N GLU A 38 -4.84 26.18 6.63
CA GLU A 38 -4.50 26.67 5.29
C GLU A 38 -3.53 27.84 5.37
N LYS A 39 -3.77 28.78 6.29
CA LYS A 39 -2.85 29.91 6.54
C LYS A 39 -1.48 29.42 6.99
N ALA A 40 -1.42 28.51 7.97
CA ALA A 40 -0.16 27.99 8.49
C ALA A 40 0.64 27.23 7.40
N LEU A 41 -0.02 26.41 6.58
CA LEU A 41 0.61 25.70 5.46
C LEU A 41 1.10 26.63 4.35
N SER A 42 0.52 27.82 4.21
CA SER A 42 0.90 28.81 3.19
C SER A 42 1.98 29.77 3.63
N GLU A 43 1.99 30.16 4.93
CA GLU A 43 2.84 31.23 5.45
C GLU A 43 4.02 30.72 6.30
N GLU A 44 3.98 29.46 6.77
CA GLU A 44 4.96 28.91 7.69
C GLU A 44 5.58 27.59 7.17
N ILE A 45 6.78 27.27 7.63
CA ILE A 45 7.37 25.94 7.47
C ILE A 45 7.02 25.09 8.69
N LEU A 46 6.04 24.20 8.54
CA LEU A 46 5.59 23.35 9.62
C LEU A 46 6.48 22.10 9.75
N THR A 47 6.74 21.69 10.99
CA THR A 47 7.14 20.31 11.28
C THR A 47 5.88 19.50 11.50
N PHE A 48 5.73 18.41 10.78
CA PHE A 48 4.54 17.53 10.84
C PHE A 48 4.93 16.06 10.96
N TYR A 49 4.01 15.22 11.41
CA TYR A 49 4.26 13.79 11.50
C TYR A 49 3.09 12.91 11.04
N THR A 50 3.46 11.70 10.68
CA THR A 50 2.53 10.57 10.49
C THR A 50 3.07 9.37 11.25
N GLY A 51 2.19 8.66 11.97
CA GLY A 51 2.53 7.47 12.74
C GLY A 51 2.21 6.18 11.96
N TYR A 52 3.09 5.19 12.12
CA TYR A 52 2.98 3.87 11.52
C TYR A 52 3.25 2.80 12.57
N ASP A 53 2.19 2.11 13.02
CA ASP A 53 2.34 1.00 13.94
C ASP A 53 2.79 -0.27 13.22
N PRO A 54 3.76 -1.00 13.78
CA PRO A 54 4.25 -2.25 13.25
C PRO A 54 3.26 -3.39 13.51
N THR A 55 2.18 -3.45 12.75
CA THR A 55 1.14 -4.49 12.83
C THR A 55 1.37 -5.65 11.87
N ALA A 56 2.36 -5.51 10.99
CA ALA A 56 2.88 -6.50 10.05
C ALA A 56 4.29 -6.12 9.61
N ALA A 57 4.99 -7.02 8.92
CA ALA A 57 6.33 -6.79 8.38
C ALA A 57 6.35 -5.79 7.20
N SER A 58 5.20 -5.31 6.73
CA SER A 58 5.07 -4.40 5.59
C SER A 58 3.99 -3.36 5.81
N LEU A 59 4.16 -2.22 5.15
CA LEU A 59 3.12 -1.26 4.87
C LEU A 59 2.21 -1.77 3.75
N HIS A 60 0.99 -1.25 3.66
CA HIS A 60 -0.01 -1.56 2.63
C HIS A 60 -0.54 -0.28 1.97
N LEU A 61 -1.43 -0.41 0.98
CA LEU A 61 -1.94 0.74 0.19
C LEU A 61 -2.56 1.86 1.04
N GLY A 62 -3.20 1.55 2.17
CA GLY A 62 -3.70 2.57 3.09
C GLY A 62 -2.58 3.44 3.68
N HIS A 63 -1.43 2.84 3.97
CA HIS A 63 -0.24 3.58 4.42
C HIS A 63 0.41 4.36 3.26
N LEU A 64 0.34 3.86 2.02
CA LEU A 64 0.86 4.56 0.85
C LEU A 64 0.20 5.94 0.68
N VAL A 65 -1.12 6.05 0.94
CA VAL A 65 -1.80 7.36 0.92
C VAL A 65 -1.13 8.34 1.87
N GLN A 66 -0.83 7.91 3.09
CA GLN A 66 -0.17 8.77 4.09
C GLN A 66 1.26 9.15 3.67
N LEU A 67 2.02 8.21 3.11
CA LEU A 67 3.36 8.48 2.58
C LEU A 67 3.34 9.53 1.46
N LEU A 68 2.35 9.47 0.58
CA LEU A 68 2.19 10.43 -0.50
C LEU A 68 1.75 11.81 0.01
N VAL A 69 0.90 11.88 1.04
CA VAL A 69 0.59 13.14 1.72
C VAL A 69 1.85 13.72 2.36
N MET A 70 2.64 12.89 3.06
CA MET A 70 3.92 13.33 3.64
C MET A 70 4.86 13.90 2.57
N ARG A 71 4.99 13.19 1.44
CA ARG A 71 5.87 13.64 0.35
C ARG A 71 5.40 14.96 -0.27
N ARG A 72 4.09 15.15 -0.49
CA ARG A 72 3.54 16.40 -1.00
C ARG A 72 3.78 17.57 -0.07
N LEU A 73 3.58 17.38 1.22
CA LEU A 73 3.88 18.40 2.23
C LEU A 73 5.39 18.69 2.28
N GLN A 74 6.24 17.67 2.12
CA GLN A 74 7.70 17.88 2.02
C GLN A 74 8.08 18.67 0.77
N LEU A 75 7.49 18.37 -0.38
CA LEU A 75 7.71 19.12 -1.63
C LEU A 75 7.24 20.58 -1.53
N ALA A 76 6.28 20.86 -0.67
CA ALA A 76 5.83 22.21 -0.33
C ALA A 76 6.75 22.92 0.70
N GLY A 77 7.86 22.29 1.14
CA GLY A 77 8.85 22.89 2.05
C GLY A 77 8.67 22.49 3.52
N HIS A 78 7.63 21.77 3.92
CA HIS A 78 7.42 21.36 5.30
C HIS A 78 8.33 20.20 5.71
N LYS A 79 8.56 20.03 7.02
CA LYS A 79 9.53 19.10 7.62
C LYS A 79 8.83 17.82 8.12
N PRO A 80 8.94 16.67 7.43
CA PRO A 80 8.28 15.44 7.82
C PRO A 80 9.02 14.67 8.93
N LEU A 81 8.27 14.18 9.90
CA LEU A 81 8.68 13.16 10.86
C LEU A 81 7.93 11.87 10.58
N GLY A 82 8.65 10.81 10.21
CA GLY A 82 8.10 9.45 10.12
C GLY A 82 8.19 8.77 11.49
N LEU A 83 7.05 8.63 12.17
CA LEU A 83 7.01 7.94 13.47
C LEU A 83 6.74 6.45 13.27
N VAL A 84 7.65 5.60 13.76
CA VAL A 84 7.40 4.17 13.90
C VAL A 84 7.00 3.84 15.33
N GLY A 85 5.92 3.09 15.48
CA GLY A 85 5.30 2.78 16.77
C GLY A 85 5.97 1.63 17.51
N GLY A 86 7.25 1.75 17.88
CA GLY A 86 7.95 0.70 18.62
C GLY A 86 7.35 0.41 19.98
N PHE A 87 6.74 1.42 20.65
CA PHE A 87 6.02 1.26 21.90
C PHE A 87 4.54 0.94 21.65
N THR A 88 3.85 1.74 20.83
CA THR A 88 2.43 1.56 20.54
C THR A 88 2.12 0.26 19.80
N GLY A 89 3.05 -0.27 19.02
CA GLY A 89 2.94 -1.59 18.40
C GLY A 89 2.91 -2.77 19.39
N LEU A 90 3.42 -2.58 20.61
CA LEU A 90 3.30 -3.55 21.71
C LEU A 90 1.95 -3.49 22.42
N ILE A 91 1.20 -2.40 22.26
CA ILE A 91 -0.11 -2.16 22.88
C ILE A 91 -1.24 -2.49 21.91
N GLY A 92 -1.18 -1.92 20.70
CA GLY A 92 -2.15 -2.09 19.61
C GLY A 92 -3.36 -1.18 19.70
N ASP A 93 -3.61 -0.46 18.61
CA ASP A 93 -4.82 0.35 18.44
C ASP A 93 -6.08 -0.53 18.41
N PRO A 94 -7.17 -0.19 19.12
CA PRO A 94 -8.39 -1.00 19.17
C PRO A 94 -8.96 -1.31 17.78
N ARG A 95 -9.32 -2.58 17.53
CA ARG A 95 -10.08 -2.97 16.35
C ARG A 95 -11.58 -2.91 16.63
N GLN A 96 -12.37 -2.79 15.58
CA GLN A 96 -13.84 -2.71 15.72
C GLN A 96 -14.47 -4.03 16.20
N THR A 97 -13.87 -5.17 15.89
CA THR A 97 -14.50 -6.50 16.03
C THR A 97 -13.87 -7.43 17.05
N SER A 98 -12.59 -7.23 17.40
CA SER A 98 -11.88 -8.18 18.28
C SER A 98 -10.69 -7.53 18.95
N GLU A 99 -10.27 -8.11 20.08
CA GLU A 99 -9.03 -7.72 20.75
C GLU A 99 -7.81 -8.09 19.89
N ARG A 100 -6.75 -7.28 19.99
CA ARG A 100 -5.50 -7.56 19.29
C ARG A 100 -4.72 -8.66 20.00
N VAL A 101 -4.19 -9.59 19.21
CA VAL A 101 -3.14 -10.49 19.69
C VAL A 101 -1.85 -9.66 19.77
N LEU A 102 -1.24 -9.62 20.95
CA LEU A 102 0.01 -8.90 21.19
C LEU A 102 1.18 -9.70 20.62
N ASN A 103 2.03 -9.02 19.86
CA ASN A 103 3.28 -9.62 19.36
C ASN A 103 4.40 -9.48 20.38
N SER A 104 5.41 -10.34 20.30
CA SER A 104 6.58 -10.22 21.18
C SER A 104 7.41 -8.96 20.84
N PRO A 105 8.16 -8.42 21.82
CA PRO A 105 9.02 -7.25 21.58
C PRO A 105 10.02 -7.46 20.44
N GLU A 106 10.53 -8.69 20.25
CA GLU A 106 11.49 -9.03 19.19
C GLU A 106 10.83 -8.92 17.81
N VAL A 107 9.62 -9.45 17.64
CA VAL A 107 8.85 -9.37 16.40
C VAL A 107 8.52 -7.90 16.06
N VAL A 108 8.08 -7.14 17.05
CA VAL A 108 7.79 -5.72 16.88
C VAL A 108 9.05 -4.94 16.47
N ALA A 109 10.20 -5.23 17.09
CA ALA A 109 11.47 -4.58 16.77
C ALA A 109 11.92 -4.87 15.32
N GLU A 110 11.73 -6.10 14.82
CA GLU A 110 12.02 -6.45 13.43
C GLU A 110 11.07 -5.73 12.46
N TRP A 111 9.79 -5.68 12.78
CA TRP A 111 8.82 -4.95 11.94
C TRP A 111 9.08 -3.43 11.92
N VAL A 112 9.50 -2.84 13.05
CA VAL A 112 9.93 -1.43 13.12
C VAL A 112 11.06 -1.17 12.12
N LYS A 113 12.07 -2.03 12.04
CA LYS A 113 13.16 -1.90 11.06
C LYS A 113 12.65 -1.97 9.63
N SER A 114 11.78 -2.94 9.36
CA SER A 114 11.19 -3.13 8.03
C SER A 114 10.33 -1.93 7.60
N LEU A 115 9.44 -1.45 8.47
CA LEU A 115 8.59 -0.29 8.19
C LEU A 115 9.43 0.97 7.97
N ARG A 116 10.42 1.20 8.82
CA ARG A 116 11.36 2.33 8.70
C ARG A 116 12.02 2.34 7.32
N ALA A 117 12.60 1.21 6.90
CA ALA A 117 13.24 1.09 5.59
C ALA A 117 12.28 1.34 4.42
N GLN A 118 11.00 0.95 4.57
CA GLN A 118 9.97 1.24 3.56
C GLN A 118 9.63 2.74 3.54
N ILE A 119 9.41 3.38 4.68
CA ILE A 119 9.08 4.83 4.77
C ILE A 119 10.20 5.68 4.20
N GLU A 120 11.47 5.35 4.53
CA GLU A 120 12.65 6.07 4.07
C GLU A 120 12.76 6.14 2.54
N ARG A 121 12.14 5.23 1.81
CA ARG A 121 12.13 5.25 0.35
C ARG A 121 11.24 6.35 -0.27
N PHE A 122 10.28 6.88 0.47
CA PHE A 122 9.28 7.84 -0.04
C PHE A 122 9.58 9.29 0.31
N LEU A 123 10.61 9.56 1.12
CA LEU A 123 10.93 10.89 1.62
C LEU A 123 12.37 11.24 1.30
N SER A 124 12.67 12.55 1.18
CA SER A 124 14.04 13.03 1.09
C SER A 124 14.61 13.25 2.48
N PHE A 125 15.84 12.76 2.71
CA PHE A 125 16.60 12.95 3.95
C PHE A 125 17.73 13.99 3.78
N GLU A 126 17.65 14.79 2.72
CA GLU A 126 18.60 15.83 2.38
C GLU A 126 17.90 17.18 2.30
N GLY A 127 18.68 18.26 2.43
CA GLY A 127 18.19 19.64 2.33
C GLY A 127 17.62 20.20 3.65
N GLU A 128 17.07 21.42 3.58
CA GLU A 128 16.60 22.18 4.75
C GLU A 128 15.35 21.59 5.41
N ASN A 129 14.56 20.87 4.63
CA ASN A 129 13.35 20.16 5.08
C ASN A 129 13.51 18.64 5.03
N ALA A 130 14.74 18.17 5.27
CA ALA A 130 15.05 16.74 5.37
C ALA A 130 14.11 16.02 6.33
N ALA A 131 13.62 14.85 5.91
CA ALA A 131 12.81 13.99 6.76
C ALA A 131 13.62 13.45 7.94
N ARG A 132 12.92 13.09 9.01
CA ARG A 132 13.52 12.41 10.16
C ARG A 132 12.65 11.23 10.57
N MET A 133 13.29 10.07 10.78
CA MET A 133 12.62 8.91 11.39
C MET A 133 12.74 8.98 12.90
N VAL A 134 11.65 8.76 13.59
CA VAL A 134 11.57 8.73 15.06
C VAL A 134 10.83 7.47 15.54
N ASN A 135 11.12 7.04 16.77
CA ASN A 135 10.51 5.86 17.38
C ASN A 135 9.92 6.26 18.74
N ASN A 136 8.65 6.00 18.99
CA ASN A 136 8.03 6.36 20.25
C ASN A 136 8.52 5.52 21.44
N LEU A 137 9.24 4.44 21.20
CA LEU A 137 9.94 3.70 22.25
C LEU A 137 11.00 4.57 22.96
N ASP A 138 11.58 5.57 22.27
CA ASP A 138 12.63 6.44 22.81
C ASP A 138 12.16 7.35 23.96
N TRP A 139 10.85 7.60 24.06
CA TRP A 139 10.29 8.39 25.17
C TRP A 139 9.30 7.60 26.03
N SER A 140 8.52 6.71 25.44
CA SER A 140 7.53 5.95 26.20
C SER A 140 8.13 4.74 26.91
N GLY A 141 9.21 4.14 26.38
CA GLY A 141 9.83 2.95 26.96
C GLY A 141 10.47 3.14 28.35
N GLN A 142 10.81 4.39 28.69
CA GLN A 142 11.40 4.73 29.98
C GLN A 142 10.39 5.37 30.96
N MET A 143 9.17 5.66 30.50
CA MET A 143 8.14 6.32 31.29
C MET A 143 7.56 5.34 32.34
N SER A 144 7.60 5.71 33.60
CA SER A 144 6.95 4.92 34.65
C SER A 144 5.41 5.05 34.58
N ALA A 145 4.71 4.04 35.06
CA ALA A 145 3.24 4.09 35.19
C ALA A 145 2.77 5.31 36.01
N LEU A 146 3.53 5.68 37.04
CA LEU A 146 3.22 6.87 37.84
C LEU A 146 3.29 8.15 37.00
N GLN A 147 4.33 8.32 36.20
CA GLN A 147 4.50 9.48 35.33
C GLN A 147 3.38 9.51 34.27
N LEU A 148 3.08 8.39 33.60
CA LEU A 148 2.02 8.31 32.61
C LEU A 148 0.68 8.72 33.21
N LEU A 149 0.29 8.19 34.35
CA LEU A 149 -1.01 8.48 34.98
C LEU A 149 -1.09 9.90 35.53
N ARG A 150 -0.03 10.36 36.23
CA ARG A 150 -0.01 11.65 36.91
C ARG A 150 0.18 12.83 35.96
N ASP A 151 1.08 12.71 34.98
CA ASP A 151 1.51 13.84 34.17
C ASP A 151 0.76 13.92 32.83
N VAL A 152 0.32 12.78 32.30
CA VAL A 152 -0.41 12.69 31.03
C VAL A 152 -1.88 12.30 31.25
N GLY A 153 -2.15 11.21 31.94
CA GLY A 153 -3.48 10.65 32.15
C GLY A 153 -4.49 11.61 32.78
N LYS A 154 -4.04 12.47 33.70
CA LYS A 154 -4.89 13.51 34.35
C LYS A 154 -5.58 14.46 33.35
N HIS A 155 -5.03 14.62 32.14
CA HIS A 155 -5.57 15.49 31.11
C HIS A 155 -6.66 14.82 30.26
N PHE A 156 -6.80 13.50 30.37
CA PHE A 156 -7.80 12.71 29.66
C PHE A 156 -9.05 12.49 30.53
N ARG A 157 -10.23 12.70 29.97
CA ARG A 157 -11.50 12.46 30.67
C ARG A 157 -12.11 11.17 30.15
N VAL A 158 -12.29 10.18 31.02
CA VAL A 158 -12.89 8.87 30.68
C VAL A 158 -14.21 9.04 29.93
N GLY A 159 -15.09 9.94 30.42
CA GLY A 159 -16.35 10.21 29.75
C GLY A 159 -16.25 10.77 28.32
N THR A 160 -15.11 11.36 27.92
CA THR A 160 -14.83 11.75 26.54
C THR A 160 -14.25 10.57 25.76
N MET A 161 -13.37 9.79 26.39
CA MET A 161 -12.71 8.65 25.77
C MET A 161 -13.71 7.56 25.37
N VAL A 162 -14.69 7.24 26.22
CA VAL A 162 -15.70 6.21 25.95
C VAL A 162 -16.69 6.59 24.86
N LYS A 163 -16.80 7.88 24.50
CA LYS A 163 -17.67 8.35 23.42
C LYS A 163 -17.07 8.22 22.04
N LYS A 164 -15.77 7.89 21.93
CA LYS A 164 -15.14 7.65 20.63
C LYS A 164 -15.74 6.42 19.99
N GLU A 165 -16.00 6.49 18.67
CA GLU A 165 -16.80 5.51 17.94
C GLU A 165 -16.32 4.08 18.14
N ILE A 166 -15.02 3.83 17.96
CA ILE A 166 -14.42 2.47 18.12
C ILE A 166 -14.58 2.00 19.57
N VAL A 167 -14.26 2.86 20.54
CA VAL A 167 -14.35 2.52 21.96
C VAL A 167 -15.82 2.24 22.35
N ALA A 168 -16.76 3.08 21.92
CA ALA A 168 -18.18 2.88 22.18
C ALA A 168 -18.71 1.58 21.57
N LYS A 169 -18.33 1.26 20.35
CA LYS A 169 -18.69 -0.02 19.70
C LYS A 169 -18.16 -1.22 20.49
N ARG A 170 -16.90 -1.18 20.91
CA ARG A 170 -16.27 -2.26 21.68
C ARG A 170 -16.87 -2.42 23.07
N LEU A 171 -17.15 -1.32 23.79
CA LEU A 171 -17.80 -1.37 25.10
C LEU A 171 -19.20 -2.01 25.07
N ASN A 172 -19.89 -1.92 23.92
CA ASN A 172 -21.21 -2.51 23.71
C ASN A 172 -21.16 -3.89 23.04
N SER A 173 -19.98 -4.43 22.79
CA SER A 173 -19.81 -5.81 22.28
C SER A 173 -19.65 -6.81 23.42
N ASP A 174 -19.89 -8.09 23.16
CA ASP A 174 -19.77 -9.17 24.15
C ASP A 174 -18.31 -9.32 24.67
N GLU A 175 -17.32 -9.03 23.83
CA GLU A 175 -15.90 -9.11 24.22
C GLU A 175 -15.43 -7.91 25.03
N GLY A 176 -16.10 -6.74 24.90
CA GLY A 176 -15.66 -5.51 25.54
C GLY A 176 -14.35 -4.93 24.98
N ILE A 177 -13.66 -4.13 25.76
CA ILE A 177 -12.35 -3.54 25.41
C ILE A 177 -11.41 -3.69 26.63
N SER A 178 -10.21 -4.18 26.42
CA SER A 178 -9.19 -4.23 27.47
C SER A 178 -8.71 -2.82 27.85
N TYR A 179 -8.22 -2.67 29.08
CA TYR A 179 -7.60 -1.41 29.50
C TYR A 179 -6.39 -1.06 28.63
N THR A 180 -5.66 -2.05 28.16
CA THR A 180 -4.51 -1.90 27.27
C THR A 180 -4.93 -1.20 25.98
N GLU A 181 -5.90 -1.75 25.25
CA GLU A 181 -6.42 -1.11 24.03
C GLU A 181 -7.07 0.23 24.31
N PHE A 182 -7.83 0.36 25.40
CA PHE A 182 -8.48 1.63 25.81
C PHE A 182 -7.46 2.74 26.06
N SER A 183 -6.28 2.43 26.59
CA SER A 183 -5.22 3.38 26.88
C SER A 183 -4.48 3.88 25.64
N TYR A 184 -4.60 3.22 24.49
CA TYR A 184 -3.88 3.54 23.25
C TYR A 184 -4.00 5.02 22.84
N GLN A 185 -5.19 5.61 22.93
CA GLN A 185 -5.41 7.01 22.60
C GLN A 185 -4.61 8.00 23.49
N ILE A 186 -4.26 7.60 24.72
CA ILE A 186 -3.41 8.39 25.62
C ILE A 186 -1.98 8.38 25.10
N LEU A 187 -1.52 7.20 24.64
CA LEU A 187 -0.18 7.01 24.13
C LEU A 187 0.06 7.77 22.82
N GLN A 188 -0.88 7.71 21.87
CA GLN A 188 -0.79 8.50 20.65
C GLN A 188 -0.87 10.01 20.93
N GLY A 189 -1.67 10.42 21.89
CA GLY A 189 -1.69 11.80 22.35
C GLY A 189 -0.35 12.26 22.95
N LEU A 190 0.30 11.39 23.73
CA LEU A 190 1.64 11.60 24.28
C LEU A 190 2.69 11.71 23.16
N ASP A 191 2.60 10.88 22.13
CA ASP A 191 3.52 10.95 20.98
C ASP A 191 3.49 12.34 20.33
N PHE A 192 2.31 12.91 20.09
CA PHE A 192 2.23 14.26 19.52
C PHE A 192 2.81 15.32 20.47
N LEU A 193 2.55 15.21 21.79
CA LEU A 193 3.12 16.11 22.79
C LEU A 193 4.66 16.04 22.81
N GLU A 194 5.24 14.85 22.80
CA GLU A 194 6.69 14.66 22.79
C GLU A 194 7.31 15.17 21.47
N LEU A 195 6.66 14.93 20.33
CA LEU A 195 7.10 15.46 19.04
C LEU A 195 7.03 16.99 19.00
N ASN A 196 5.98 17.60 19.60
CA ASN A 196 5.91 19.05 19.73
C ASN A 196 7.04 19.60 20.59
N ARG A 197 7.33 18.99 21.74
CA ARG A 197 8.40 19.40 22.67
C ARG A 197 9.80 19.25 22.05
N ARG A 198 10.05 18.11 21.42
CA ARG A 198 11.41 17.75 20.92
C ARG A 198 11.74 18.34 19.56
N PHE A 199 10.74 18.48 18.69
CA PHE A 199 10.95 18.83 17.28
C PHE A 199 10.10 20.01 16.80
N GLY A 200 9.33 20.65 17.68
CA GLY A 200 8.43 21.74 17.29
C GLY A 200 7.29 21.27 16.35
N CYS A 201 6.92 20.00 16.40
CA CYS A 201 5.87 19.43 15.54
C CYS A 201 4.51 20.07 15.85
N THR A 202 3.84 20.64 14.85
CA THR A 202 2.57 21.38 14.99
C THR A 202 1.46 20.80 14.13
N LEU A 203 1.72 19.78 13.29
CA LEU A 203 0.71 19.14 12.47
C LEU A 203 0.86 17.62 12.53
N GLN A 204 -0.27 16.92 12.66
CA GLN A 204 -0.38 15.46 12.55
C GLN A 204 -1.26 15.10 11.35
N THR A 205 -0.84 14.09 10.58
CA THR A 205 -1.66 13.49 9.51
C THR A 205 -1.97 12.03 9.79
N GLY A 206 -3.13 11.56 9.36
CA GLY A 206 -3.54 10.17 9.53
C GLY A 206 -4.82 9.85 8.78
N GLY A 207 -5.30 8.60 8.83
CA GLY A 207 -6.61 8.24 8.30
C GLY A 207 -7.76 8.86 9.08
N SER A 208 -8.88 9.14 8.44
CA SER A 208 -10.07 9.73 9.11
C SER A 208 -10.68 8.79 10.16
N ASP A 209 -10.47 7.49 10.04
CA ASP A 209 -10.82 6.51 11.08
C ASP A 209 -10.02 6.70 12.38
N GLN A 210 -8.86 7.35 12.30
CA GLN A 210 -7.99 7.71 13.42
C GLN A 210 -8.33 9.08 14.04
N TRP A 211 -9.39 9.76 13.57
CA TRP A 211 -9.70 11.14 14.01
C TRP A 211 -9.78 11.32 15.53
N GLY A 212 -10.32 10.33 16.21
CA GLY A 212 -10.38 10.32 17.66
C GLY A 212 -9.00 10.33 18.32
N ASN A 213 -8.03 9.60 17.77
CA ASN A 213 -6.65 9.56 18.26
C ASN A 213 -5.92 10.86 17.90
N LEU A 214 -6.07 11.35 16.63
CA LEU A 214 -5.48 12.60 16.16
C LEU A 214 -5.87 13.79 17.06
N THR A 215 -7.16 13.96 17.35
CA THR A 215 -7.66 15.04 18.19
C THR A 215 -7.30 14.90 19.68
N SER A 216 -6.99 13.70 20.15
CA SER A 216 -6.45 13.49 21.51
C SER A 216 -5.13 14.22 21.71
N GLY A 217 -4.24 14.16 20.72
CA GLY A 217 -2.96 14.85 20.78
C GLY A 217 -3.10 16.37 20.71
N THR A 218 -3.95 16.88 19.82
CA THR A 218 -4.19 18.33 19.74
C THR A 218 -4.74 18.89 21.04
N GLU A 219 -5.67 18.17 21.68
CA GLU A 219 -6.23 18.58 22.96
C GLU A 219 -5.23 18.47 24.11
N LEU A 220 -4.38 17.45 24.12
CA LEU A 220 -3.34 17.29 25.14
C LEU A 220 -2.35 18.46 25.08
N ILE A 221 -1.83 18.80 23.90
CA ILE A 221 -0.90 19.91 23.69
C ILE A 221 -1.53 21.24 24.13
N ARG A 222 -2.79 21.48 23.78
CA ARG A 222 -3.53 22.66 24.21
C ARG A 222 -3.60 22.77 25.73
N LYS A 223 -3.85 21.66 26.43
CA LYS A 223 -3.97 21.63 27.91
C LYS A 223 -2.63 21.76 28.63
N VAL A 224 -1.57 21.20 28.06
CA VAL A 224 -0.27 21.11 28.73
C VAL A 224 0.64 22.29 28.33
N GLU A 225 0.67 22.65 27.06
CA GLU A 225 1.59 23.66 26.52
C GLU A 225 0.89 25.01 26.22
N GLY A 226 -0.44 25.04 26.25
CA GLY A 226 -1.24 26.24 25.88
C GLY A 226 -1.14 26.60 24.40
N LYS A 227 -0.68 25.67 23.54
CA LYS A 227 -0.48 25.89 22.11
C LYS A 227 -1.60 25.29 21.28
N SER A 228 -1.94 25.93 20.16
CA SER A 228 -2.79 25.36 19.11
C SER A 228 -1.92 24.60 18.13
N VAL A 229 -2.34 23.39 17.77
CA VAL A 229 -1.71 22.52 16.76
C VAL A 229 -2.80 21.92 15.90
N HIS A 230 -2.42 21.35 14.76
CA HIS A 230 -3.33 20.93 13.70
C HIS A 230 -3.34 19.42 13.49
N ALA A 231 -4.43 18.93 12.91
CA ALA A 231 -4.55 17.55 12.43
C ALA A 231 -5.30 17.52 11.09
N ILE A 232 -4.88 16.62 10.19
CA ILE A 232 -5.54 16.29 8.93
C ILE A 232 -5.91 14.81 8.96
N GLY A 233 -7.18 14.50 8.73
CA GLY A 233 -7.67 13.15 8.48
C GLY A 233 -7.92 12.95 6.99
N THR A 234 -7.20 12.00 6.36
CA THR A 234 -7.44 11.62 4.97
C THR A 234 -8.62 10.66 4.87
N PRO A 235 -9.37 10.64 3.76
CA PRO A 235 -10.48 9.71 3.61
C PRO A 235 -9.99 8.26 3.56
N LEU A 236 -10.84 7.35 4.01
CA LEU A 236 -10.70 5.94 3.70
C LEU A 236 -11.10 5.73 2.23
N ILE A 237 -10.18 5.18 1.45
CA ILE A 237 -10.44 4.92 0.04
C ILE A 237 -11.31 3.66 -0.08
N THR A 238 -12.41 3.78 -0.83
CA THR A 238 -13.33 2.69 -1.17
C THR A 238 -13.42 2.58 -2.69
N ASN A 239 -13.80 1.42 -3.19
CA ASN A 239 -14.15 1.25 -4.59
C ASN A 239 -15.58 1.78 -4.84
N SER A 240 -15.88 2.13 -6.09
CA SER A 240 -17.21 2.62 -6.51
C SER A 240 -18.33 1.61 -6.26
N ASP A 241 -18.01 0.33 -6.19
CA ASP A 241 -18.94 -0.76 -5.83
C ASP A 241 -19.16 -0.90 -4.31
N GLY A 242 -18.53 -0.04 -3.49
CA GLY A 242 -18.61 -0.05 -2.03
C GLY A 242 -17.68 -1.04 -1.34
N THR A 243 -16.89 -1.80 -2.08
CA THR A 243 -15.91 -2.71 -1.50
C THR A 243 -14.69 -1.96 -0.94
N LYS A 244 -13.98 -2.59 -0.01
CA LYS A 244 -12.77 -2.00 0.58
C LYS A 244 -11.63 -2.00 -0.44
N PHE A 245 -11.09 -0.81 -0.71
CA PHE A 245 -9.90 -0.65 -1.54
C PHE A 245 -8.65 -1.26 -0.88
N GLY A 246 -7.70 -1.72 -1.70
CA GLY A 246 -6.41 -2.24 -1.23
C GLY A 246 -6.48 -3.66 -0.70
N LYS A 247 -7.52 -4.41 -1.07
CA LYS A 247 -7.64 -5.84 -0.82
C LYS A 247 -7.87 -6.58 -2.13
N SER A 248 -7.15 -7.69 -2.33
CA SER A 248 -7.39 -8.64 -3.40
C SER A 248 -7.64 -10.02 -2.75
N GLU A 249 -8.74 -10.67 -3.12
CA GLU A 249 -9.15 -11.97 -2.58
C GLU A 249 -9.14 -12.06 -1.03
N GLY A 250 -9.45 -10.93 -0.36
CA GLY A 250 -9.44 -10.81 1.10
C GLY A 250 -8.10 -10.43 1.72
N ASN A 251 -7.00 -10.43 0.95
CA ASN A 251 -5.66 -10.08 1.40
C ASN A 251 -5.34 -8.59 1.15
N ALA A 252 -4.56 -7.98 2.03
CA ALA A 252 -4.05 -6.62 1.83
C ALA A 252 -3.01 -6.59 0.70
N ILE A 253 -3.01 -5.51 -0.09
CA ILE A 253 -1.95 -5.24 -1.07
C ILE A 253 -0.78 -4.59 -0.33
N TRP A 254 0.30 -5.35 -0.20
CA TRP A 254 1.49 -4.97 0.54
C TRP A 254 2.49 -4.21 -0.34
N LEU A 255 3.29 -3.34 0.28
CA LEU A 255 4.36 -2.60 -0.41
C LEU A 255 5.68 -3.40 -0.47
N ASN A 256 5.82 -4.45 0.36
CA ASN A 256 6.98 -5.33 0.33
C ASN A 256 6.85 -6.33 -0.84
N PRO A 257 7.83 -6.39 -1.77
CA PRO A 257 7.77 -7.29 -2.93
C PRO A 257 7.75 -8.78 -2.57
N GLN A 258 8.19 -9.15 -1.36
CA GLN A 258 8.12 -10.53 -0.86
C GLN A 258 6.70 -10.93 -0.40
N MET A 259 5.84 -9.96 -0.10
CA MET A 259 4.45 -10.20 0.36
C MET A 259 3.42 -9.92 -0.74
N CYS A 260 3.76 -9.08 -1.71
CA CYS A 260 3.00 -8.81 -2.93
C CYS A 260 4.01 -8.50 -4.04
N SER A 261 4.15 -9.40 -5.00
CA SER A 261 5.13 -9.24 -6.06
C SER A 261 4.88 -7.97 -6.89
N PRO A 262 5.91 -7.36 -7.52
CA PRO A 262 5.72 -6.22 -8.41
C PRO A 262 4.72 -6.51 -9.54
N TYR A 263 4.66 -7.75 -10.03
CA TYR A 263 3.70 -8.18 -11.03
C TYR A 263 2.26 -8.17 -10.48
N ALA A 264 2.00 -8.81 -9.33
CA ALA A 264 0.68 -8.81 -8.68
C ALA A 264 0.24 -7.38 -8.31
N PHE A 265 1.18 -6.56 -7.81
CA PHE A 265 0.96 -5.15 -7.50
C PHE A 265 0.57 -4.35 -8.75
N TYR A 266 1.28 -4.54 -9.87
CA TYR A 266 0.95 -3.91 -11.15
C TYR A 266 -0.42 -4.33 -11.66
N GLN A 267 -0.75 -5.63 -11.62
CA GLN A 267 -2.05 -6.16 -12.04
C GLN A 267 -3.21 -5.60 -11.21
N PHE A 268 -3.02 -5.42 -9.90
CA PHE A 268 -4.01 -4.77 -9.04
C PHE A 268 -4.41 -3.38 -9.58
N TRP A 269 -3.43 -2.55 -9.91
CA TRP A 269 -3.68 -1.21 -10.43
C TRP A 269 -4.21 -1.23 -11.87
N LEU A 270 -3.69 -2.11 -12.70
CA LEU A 270 -4.16 -2.28 -14.07
C LEU A 270 -5.65 -2.66 -14.10
N ASN A 271 -6.14 -3.41 -13.12
CA ASN A 271 -7.55 -3.85 -13.03
C ASN A 271 -8.48 -2.81 -12.39
N THR A 272 -8.02 -1.60 -12.10
CA THR A 272 -8.87 -0.53 -11.60
C THR A 272 -10.06 -0.27 -12.54
N ALA A 273 -11.25 -0.12 -11.98
CA ALA A 273 -12.46 0.17 -12.75
C ALA A 273 -12.41 1.58 -13.38
N ASP A 274 -13.08 1.77 -14.52
CA ASP A 274 -13.13 3.07 -15.19
C ASP A 274 -13.73 4.16 -14.29
N ALA A 275 -14.70 3.81 -13.44
CA ALA A 275 -15.33 4.71 -12.49
C ALA A 275 -14.38 5.22 -11.39
N ASP A 276 -13.31 4.47 -11.11
CA ASP A 276 -12.39 4.75 -10.00
C ASP A 276 -11.06 5.35 -10.45
N VAL A 277 -10.63 5.07 -11.69
CA VAL A 277 -9.24 5.30 -12.13
C VAL A 277 -8.81 6.75 -12.04
N VAL A 278 -9.69 7.71 -12.35
CA VAL A 278 -9.37 9.15 -12.31
C VAL A 278 -9.09 9.59 -10.88
N ASP A 279 -9.88 9.14 -9.90
CA ASP A 279 -9.64 9.47 -8.50
C ASP A 279 -8.38 8.76 -7.96
N ARG A 280 -8.07 7.56 -8.46
CA ARG A 280 -6.80 6.89 -8.13
C ARG A 280 -5.59 7.65 -8.69
N LEU A 281 -5.68 8.20 -9.91
CA LEU A 281 -4.63 9.07 -10.46
C LEU A 281 -4.40 10.30 -9.58
N LYS A 282 -5.46 10.97 -9.09
CA LYS A 282 -5.33 12.12 -8.18
C LYS A 282 -4.60 11.76 -6.89
N VAL A 283 -4.95 10.64 -6.27
CA VAL A 283 -4.43 10.24 -4.96
C VAL A 283 -3.01 9.69 -5.05
N PHE A 284 -2.75 8.76 -5.99
CA PHE A 284 -1.57 7.91 -5.98
C PHE A 284 -0.47 8.33 -6.95
N THR A 285 -0.67 9.36 -7.77
CA THR A 285 0.35 9.85 -8.70
C THR A 285 0.69 11.32 -8.46
N PHE A 286 1.81 11.78 -9.02
CA PHE A 286 2.21 13.19 -9.03
C PHE A 286 1.83 13.89 -10.35
N LEU A 287 0.94 13.32 -11.13
CA LEU A 287 0.40 13.96 -12.32
C LEU A 287 -0.30 15.28 -11.95
N THR A 288 -0.15 16.26 -12.82
CA THR A 288 -0.80 17.56 -12.71
C THR A 288 -2.31 17.45 -12.97
N ARG A 289 -3.06 18.48 -12.55
CA ARG A 289 -4.49 18.60 -12.83
C ARG A 289 -4.82 18.53 -14.33
N ALA A 290 -3.97 19.13 -15.15
CA ALA A 290 -4.13 19.13 -16.60
C ALA A 290 -3.96 17.71 -17.18
N GLU A 291 -2.88 17.00 -16.81
CA GLU A 291 -2.65 15.62 -17.25
C GLU A 291 -3.76 14.66 -16.80
N ILE A 292 -4.27 14.82 -15.57
CA ILE A 292 -5.38 14.00 -15.09
C ILE A 292 -6.68 14.29 -15.85
N ALA A 293 -6.91 15.55 -16.24
CA ALA A 293 -8.07 15.91 -17.07
C ALA A 293 -8.01 15.25 -18.45
N GLU A 294 -6.84 15.15 -19.07
CA GLU A 294 -6.65 14.42 -20.33
C GLU A 294 -6.98 12.93 -20.18
N PHE A 295 -6.55 12.30 -19.08
CA PHE A 295 -6.91 10.90 -18.80
C PHE A 295 -8.41 10.73 -18.56
N ALA A 296 -9.06 11.67 -17.87
CA ALA A 296 -10.50 11.61 -17.66
C ALA A 296 -11.27 11.65 -19.00
N GLU A 297 -10.83 12.51 -19.93
CA GLU A 297 -11.41 12.57 -21.29
C GLU A 297 -11.18 11.25 -22.06
N LYS A 298 -9.99 10.64 -21.95
CA LYS A 298 -9.68 9.34 -22.57
C LYS A 298 -10.52 8.20 -22.00
N VAL A 299 -10.78 8.20 -20.69
CA VAL A 299 -11.65 7.21 -20.05
C VAL A 299 -13.08 7.33 -20.56
N GLU A 300 -13.58 8.55 -20.76
CA GLU A 300 -14.93 8.79 -21.28
C GLU A 300 -15.06 8.38 -22.76
N LYS A 301 -14.08 8.76 -23.60
CA LYS A 301 -14.16 8.58 -25.06
C LYS A 301 -13.70 7.20 -25.54
N GLU A 302 -12.66 6.65 -24.91
CA GLU A 302 -11.97 5.45 -25.38
C GLU A 302 -11.62 4.47 -24.23
N PRO A 303 -12.59 4.08 -23.37
CA PRO A 303 -12.31 3.26 -22.17
C PRO A 303 -11.62 1.93 -22.52
N PHE A 304 -11.89 1.36 -23.70
CA PHE A 304 -11.32 0.09 -24.15
C PHE A 304 -9.80 0.12 -24.33
N LYS A 305 -9.17 1.29 -24.48
CA LYS A 305 -7.71 1.43 -24.57
C LYS A 305 -7.03 1.30 -23.21
N ARG A 306 -7.78 1.58 -22.14
CA ARG A 306 -7.32 1.51 -20.74
C ARG A 306 -6.02 2.30 -20.49
N GLU A 307 -5.86 3.45 -21.14
CA GLU A 307 -4.63 4.26 -21.02
C GLU A 307 -4.45 4.79 -19.60
N ALA A 308 -5.52 5.26 -18.97
CA ALA A 308 -5.49 5.74 -17.59
C ALA A 308 -5.05 4.64 -16.61
N GLN A 309 -5.58 3.41 -16.75
CA GLN A 309 -5.21 2.28 -15.91
C GLN A 309 -3.76 1.85 -16.12
N LYS A 310 -3.29 1.82 -17.37
CA LYS A 310 -1.88 1.49 -17.68
C LYS A 310 -0.93 2.52 -17.08
N THR A 311 -1.26 3.81 -17.22
CA THR A 311 -0.47 4.90 -16.62
C THR A 311 -0.49 4.84 -15.11
N LEU A 312 -1.65 4.64 -14.49
CA LEU A 312 -1.79 4.46 -13.04
C LEU A 312 -0.93 3.29 -12.54
N ALA A 313 -1.07 2.12 -13.18
CA ALA A 313 -0.33 0.91 -12.81
C ALA A 313 1.18 1.12 -12.97
N TYR A 314 1.63 1.71 -14.06
CA TYR A 314 3.05 1.99 -14.29
C TYR A 314 3.62 2.94 -13.24
N LEU A 315 2.99 4.10 -13.04
CA LEU A 315 3.49 5.14 -12.15
C LEU A 315 3.52 4.68 -10.68
N VAL A 316 2.45 4.02 -10.22
CA VAL A 316 2.40 3.59 -8.81
C VAL A 316 3.30 2.40 -8.55
N THR A 317 3.43 1.45 -9.50
CA THR A 317 4.36 0.34 -9.37
C THR A 317 5.81 0.84 -9.40
N SER A 318 6.16 1.76 -10.30
CA SER A 318 7.50 2.39 -10.34
C SER A 318 7.82 3.15 -9.05
N LEU A 319 6.83 3.83 -8.50
CA LEU A 319 6.95 4.55 -7.24
C LEU A 319 7.31 3.61 -6.07
N VAL A 320 6.70 2.43 -6.02
CA VAL A 320 6.87 1.48 -4.90
C VAL A 320 8.04 0.52 -5.15
N HIS A 321 8.15 -0.04 -6.34
CA HIS A 321 9.09 -1.12 -6.65
C HIS A 321 10.28 -0.71 -7.52
N GLY A 322 10.21 0.47 -8.14
CA GLY A 322 11.23 0.97 -9.09
C GLY A 322 10.87 0.66 -10.55
N THR A 323 11.51 1.38 -11.47
CA THR A 323 11.22 1.29 -12.91
C THR A 323 11.56 -0.08 -13.49
N GLU A 324 12.71 -0.66 -13.13
CA GLU A 324 13.15 -1.96 -13.63
C GLU A 324 12.14 -3.09 -13.32
N ALA A 325 11.71 -3.20 -12.05
CA ALA A 325 10.69 -4.18 -11.66
C ALA A 325 9.33 -3.90 -12.33
N THR A 326 9.01 -2.65 -12.60
CA THR A 326 7.79 -2.26 -13.29
C THR A 326 7.83 -2.64 -14.76
N ASP A 327 8.96 -2.41 -15.45
CA ASP A 327 9.15 -2.80 -16.84
C ASP A 327 9.04 -4.31 -17.01
N GLN A 328 9.58 -5.09 -16.08
CA GLN A 328 9.41 -6.54 -16.03
C GLN A 328 7.93 -6.94 -15.82
N ALA A 329 7.22 -6.27 -14.94
CA ALA A 329 5.78 -6.52 -14.70
C ALA A 329 4.92 -6.19 -15.94
N VAL A 330 5.25 -5.11 -16.65
CA VAL A 330 4.61 -4.74 -17.93
C VAL A 330 4.87 -5.80 -18.99
N ALA A 331 6.15 -6.19 -19.19
CA ALA A 331 6.54 -7.23 -20.16
C ALA A 331 5.82 -8.56 -19.85
N ALA A 332 5.74 -8.95 -18.58
CA ALA A 332 5.01 -10.14 -18.15
C ALA A 332 3.51 -10.06 -18.50
N SER A 333 2.89 -8.91 -18.24
CA SER A 333 1.48 -8.67 -18.58
C SER A 333 1.26 -8.76 -20.11
N GLU A 334 2.15 -8.18 -20.91
CA GLU A 334 2.07 -8.23 -22.38
C GLU A 334 2.26 -9.65 -22.91
N ALA A 335 3.21 -10.41 -22.36
CA ALA A 335 3.46 -11.80 -22.73
C ALA A 335 2.24 -12.70 -22.48
N LEU A 336 1.58 -12.54 -21.33
CA LEU A 336 0.35 -13.26 -20.99
C LEU A 336 -0.79 -12.97 -21.98
N PHE A 337 -0.87 -11.75 -22.50
CA PHE A 337 -1.88 -11.39 -23.51
C PHE A 337 -1.45 -11.66 -24.96
N GLY A 338 -0.30 -12.31 -25.16
CA GLY A 338 0.20 -12.74 -26.49
C GLY A 338 0.79 -11.60 -27.32
N LYS A 339 1.30 -10.56 -26.66
CA LYS A 339 2.00 -9.43 -27.30
C LYS A 339 3.48 -9.34 -26.95
N GLY A 340 3.97 -10.20 -26.08
CA GLY A 340 5.35 -10.25 -25.59
C GLY A 340 5.93 -11.65 -25.60
N ASP A 341 7.19 -11.77 -25.17
CA ASP A 341 7.95 -13.02 -25.09
C ASP A 341 8.32 -13.30 -23.62
N PHE A 342 7.93 -14.45 -23.10
CA PHE A 342 8.25 -14.88 -21.73
C PHE A 342 9.77 -15.06 -21.52
N ALA A 343 10.55 -15.32 -22.57
CA ALA A 343 11.99 -15.47 -22.48
C ALA A 343 12.74 -14.17 -22.11
N THR A 344 12.06 -13.01 -22.22
CA THR A 344 12.62 -11.70 -21.82
C THR A 344 12.47 -11.39 -20.34
N LEU A 345 11.68 -12.20 -19.62
CA LEU A 345 11.42 -12.00 -18.20
C LEU A 345 12.57 -12.57 -17.36
N ASP A 346 12.89 -11.88 -16.26
CA ASP A 346 13.76 -12.46 -15.25
C ASP A 346 13.06 -13.60 -14.48
N GLU A 347 13.84 -14.45 -13.82
CA GLU A 347 13.32 -15.63 -13.12
C GLU A 347 12.34 -15.24 -12.00
N ALA A 348 12.62 -14.18 -11.23
CA ALA A 348 11.80 -13.75 -10.13
C ALA A 348 10.43 -13.24 -10.61
N THR A 349 10.40 -12.50 -11.72
CA THR A 349 9.16 -12.06 -12.36
C THR A 349 8.36 -13.24 -12.88
N LEU A 350 9.03 -14.19 -13.57
CA LEU A 350 8.37 -15.38 -14.09
C LEU A 350 7.79 -16.25 -12.97
N GLU A 351 8.52 -16.45 -11.87
CA GLU A 351 8.02 -17.15 -10.68
C GLU A 351 6.78 -16.47 -10.09
N SER A 352 6.80 -15.15 -10.06
CA SER A 352 5.63 -14.35 -9.60
C SER A 352 4.41 -14.52 -10.51
N VAL A 353 4.62 -14.59 -11.83
CA VAL A 353 3.56 -14.88 -12.81
C VAL A 353 3.00 -16.28 -12.61
N VAL A 354 3.87 -17.26 -12.44
CA VAL A 354 3.49 -18.66 -12.22
C VAL A 354 2.65 -18.83 -10.95
N ALA A 355 2.98 -18.08 -9.90
CA ALA A 355 2.24 -18.12 -8.64
C ALA A 355 0.78 -17.61 -8.75
N GLU A 356 0.51 -16.73 -9.73
CA GLU A 356 -0.84 -16.17 -9.97
C GLU A 356 -1.66 -17.02 -10.98
N LEU A 357 -1.10 -18.09 -11.53
CA LEU A 357 -1.75 -18.91 -12.54
C LEU A 357 -2.01 -20.33 -12.04
N PRO A 358 -2.98 -21.05 -12.64
CA PRO A 358 -3.03 -22.49 -12.51
C PRO A 358 -1.68 -23.10 -12.84
N SER A 359 -1.06 -23.80 -11.90
CA SER A 359 0.28 -24.34 -12.09
C SER A 359 0.35 -25.82 -11.68
N ALA A 360 1.25 -26.57 -12.34
CA ALA A 360 1.53 -27.96 -12.04
C ALA A 360 3.04 -28.17 -11.85
N LYS A 361 3.43 -28.88 -10.79
CA LYS A 361 4.81 -29.33 -10.57
C LYS A 361 4.96 -30.72 -11.15
N LEU A 362 5.81 -30.86 -12.15
CA LEU A 362 5.98 -32.11 -12.88
C LEU A 362 7.46 -32.50 -12.94
N SER A 363 7.72 -33.83 -12.92
CA SER A 363 9.04 -34.41 -13.19
C SER A 363 9.27 -34.56 -14.71
N GLU A 364 10.53 -34.73 -15.12
CA GLU A 364 10.93 -34.83 -16.54
C GLU A 364 10.11 -35.89 -17.34
N ASP A 365 9.77 -37.01 -16.71
CA ASP A 365 9.01 -38.10 -17.32
C ASP A 365 7.52 -37.78 -17.53
N ARG A 366 7.02 -36.65 -17.01
CA ARG A 366 5.63 -36.23 -17.12
C ARG A 366 5.43 -34.94 -17.89
N LEU A 367 6.39 -34.55 -18.70
CA LEU A 367 6.32 -33.33 -19.52
C LEU A 367 5.60 -33.56 -20.87
N ASP A 368 4.99 -34.76 -21.11
CA ASP A 368 4.09 -34.94 -22.23
C ASP A 368 2.87 -34.03 -22.14
N MET A 369 2.46 -33.48 -23.28
CA MET A 369 1.38 -32.45 -23.27
C MET A 369 0.02 -33.00 -22.86
N ILE A 370 -0.21 -34.30 -22.90
CA ILE A 370 -1.47 -34.90 -22.40
C ILE A 370 -1.50 -34.81 -20.88
N SER A 371 -0.41 -35.21 -20.22
CA SER A 371 -0.23 -35.09 -18.76
C SER A 371 -0.30 -33.62 -18.32
N VAL A 372 0.42 -32.74 -19.00
CA VAL A 372 0.44 -31.30 -18.72
C VAL A 372 -0.96 -30.67 -18.77
N LEU A 373 -1.73 -30.91 -19.86
CA LEU A 373 -3.08 -30.36 -20.01
C LEU A 373 -4.07 -30.90 -18.97
N THR A 374 -3.87 -32.14 -18.54
CA THR A 374 -4.74 -32.79 -17.55
C THR A 374 -4.43 -32.28 -16.14
N GLU A 375 -3.17 -32.17 -15.77
CA GLU A 375 -2.72 -31.66 -14.46
C GLU A 375 -3.07 -30.18 -14.26
N LEU A 376 -2.97 -29.35 -15.30
CA LEU A 376 -3.42 -27.97 -15.28
C LEU A 376 -4.97 -27.82 -15.26
N GLY A 377 -5.72 -28.92 -15.36
CA GLY A 377 -7.18 -28.89 -15.44
C GLY A 377 -7.70 -28.34 -16.78
N PHE A 378 -6.84 -28.21 -17.78
CA PHE A 378 -7.21 -27.73 -19.11
C PHE A 378 -7.89 -28.82 -19.96
N ALA A 379 -7.72 -30.07 -19.60
CA ALA A 379 -8.47 -31.21 -20.15
C ALA A 379 -9.04 -32.06 -19.00
N LYS A 380 -10.27 -32.52 -19.17
CA LYS A 380 -10.95 -33.37 -18.17
C LYS A 380 -10.54 -34.85 -18.27
N SER A 381 -9.86 -35.20 -19.36
CA SER A 381 -9.41 -36.58 -19.63
C SER A 381 -8.31 -36.59 -20.70
N ASN A 382 -7.54 -37.69 -20.75
CA ASN A 382 -6.53 -37.89 -21.79
C ASN A 382 -7.13 -37.85 -23.21
N SER A 383 -8.37 -38.31 -23.40
CA SER A 383 -9.04 -38.24 -24.71
C SER A 383 -9.34 -36.79 -25.13
N GLU A 384 -9.74 -35.93 -24.18
CA GLU A 384 -9.94 -34.53 -24.45
C GLU A 384 -8.59 -33.82 -24.73
N ALA A 385 -7.53 -34.13 -23.98
CA ALA A 385 -6.21 -33.61 -24.20
C ALA A 385 -5.69 -33.93 -25.62
N ARG A 386 -5.83 -35.19 -26.07
CA ARG A 386 -5.46 -35.61 -27.45
C ARG A 386 -6.24 -34.83 -28.51
N ARG A 387 -7.55 -34.61 -28.30
CA ARG A 387 -8.36 -33.81 -29.22
C ARG A 387 -7.85 -32.36 -29.29
N ILE A 388 -7.57 -31.74 -28.15
CA ILE A 388 -7.03 -30.36 -28.07
C ILE A 388 -5.72 -30.25 -28.87
N LEU A 389 -4.80 -31.22 -28.71
CA LEU A 389 -3.51 -31.26 -29.41
C LEU A 389 -3.70 -31.46 -30.91
N LYS A 390 -4.60 -32.36 -31.32
CA LYS A 390 -4.92 -32.62 -32.73
C LYS A 390 -5.48 -31.39 -33.44
N GLU A 391 -6.28 -30.61 -32.74
CA GLU A 391 -6.91 -29.37 -33.22
C GLU A 391 -5.93 -28.16 -33.16
N GLY A 392 -4.70 -28.32 -32.66
CA GLY A 392 -3.75 -27.22 -32.45
C GLY A 392 -4.22 -26.18 -31.43
N GLY A 393 -5.00 -26.63 -30.44
CA GLY A 393 -5.60 -25.80 -29.42
C GLY A 393 -4.69 -25.49 -28.24
N ALA A 394 -3.44 -25.97 -28.21
CA ALA A 394 -2.47 -25.75 -27.15
C ALA A 394 -1.22 -25.03 -27.67
N SER A 395 -0.54 -24.30 -26.78
CA SER A 395 0.78 -23.70 -27.04
C SER A 395 1.64 -23.75 -25.78
N VAL A 396 2.95 -23.81 -25.99
CA VAL A 396 4.00 -23.70 -24.97
C VAL A 396 4.82 -22.44 -25.27
N ASN A 397 5.02 -21.58 -24.30
CA ASN A 397 5.72 -20.29 -24.44
C ASN A 397 5.28 -19.46 -25.67
N GLY A 398 3.98 -19.50 -25.99
CA GLY A 398 3.42 -18.82 -27.15
C GLY A 398 3.50 -19.59 -28.48
N VAL A 399 4.32 -20.66 -28.57
CA VAL A 399 4.47 -21.50 -29.75
C VAL A 399 3.43 -22.61 -29.75
N LYS A 400 2.67 -22.74 -30.85
CA LYS A 400 1.64 -23.79 -30.96
C LYS A 400 2.32 -25.20 -30.98
N VAL A 401 1.74 -26.09 -30.21
CA VAL A 401 2.15 -27.50 -30.20
C VAL A 401 1.04 -28.35 -30.81
N GLN A 402 1.43 -29.33 -31.61
CA GLN A 402 0.53 -30.25 -32.32
C GLN A 402 1.06 -31.70 -32.27
N GLY A 403 0.10 -32.63 -32.26
CA GLY A 403 0.42 -34.06 -32.23
C GLY A 403 0.29 -34.68 -30.85
N GLU A 404 -0.07 -35.96 -30.82
CA GLU A 404 -0.27 -36.70 -29.57
C GLU A 404 1.04 -36.98 -28.81
N ASP A 405 2.18 -36.93 -29.52
CA ASP A 405 3.52 -37.14 -28.96
C ASP A 405 4.19 -35.82 -28.55
N ALA A 406 3.46 -34.69 -28.58
CA ALA A 406 3.98 -33.41 -28.18
C ALA A 406 4.38 -33.42 -26.70
N ALA A 407 5.55 -32.88 -26.37
CA ALA A 407 6.05 -32.76 -25.01
C ALA A 407 6.81 -31.44 -24.85
N ILE A 408 6.92 -30.96 -23.62
CA ILE A 408 7.80 -29.86 -23.26
C ILE A 408 9.23 -30.39 -23.22
N SER A 409 10.10 -29.84 -24.05
CA SER A 409 11.53 -30.16 -24.05
C SER A 409 12.32 -29.34 -23.04
N LYS A 410 13.57 -29.70 -22.78
CA LYS A 410 14.47 -28.91 -21.94
C LYS A 410 14.70 -27.50 -22.50
N ASP A 411 14.70 -27.37 -23.82
CA ASP A 411 14.90 -26.11 -24.53
C ASP A 411 13.66 -25.16 -24.39
N ASP A 412 12.50 -25.73 -24.08
CA ASP A 412 11.27 -24.97 -23.79
C ASP A 412 11.22 -24.45 -22.37
N LEU A 413 12.10 -24.90 -21.47
CA LEU A 413 12.11 -24.50 -20.09
C LEU A 413 12.77 -23.13 -19.91
N LEU A 414 11.97 -22.12 -19.65
CA LEU A 414 12.42 -20.78 -19.26
C LEU A 414 13.18 -20.89 -17.93
N HIS A 415 14.39 -20.32 -17.89
CA HIS A 415 15.34 -20.44 -16.78
C HIS A 415 15.59 -21.89 -16.33
N GLY A 416 15.42 -22.86 -17.24
CA GLY A 416 15.57 -24.29 -16.94
C GLY A 416 14.52 -24.88 -16.02
N ARG A 417 13.46 -24.14 -15.71
CA ARG A 417 12.49 -24.49 -14.65
C ARG A 417 11.03 -24.37 -15.07
N PHE A 418 10.64 -23.37 -15.86
CA PHE A 418 9.25 -23.05 -16.12
C PHE A 418 8.87 -23.19 -17.60
N ALA A 419 7.64 -23.63 -17.86
CA ALA A 419 7.04 -23.55 -19.19
C ALA A 419 5.63 -22.97 -19.10
N MET A 420 5.33 -21.95 -19.90
CA MET A 420 4.02 -21.33 -19.96
C MET A 420 3.12 -22.07 -20.94
N VAL A 421 1.98 -22.57 -20.46
CA VAL A 421 1.05 -23.40 -21.25
C VAL A 421 -0.26 -22.64 -21.45
N ARG A 422 -0.77 -22.68 -22.68
CA ARG A 422 -2.04 -22.03 -23.00
C ARG A 422 -2.97 -22.99 -23.77
N ARG A 423 -4.26 -23.00 -23.38
CA ARG A 423 -5.35 -23.64 -24.14
C ARG A 423 -6.28 -22.57 -24.70
N GLY A 424 -6.31 -22.43 -26.02
CA GLY A 424 -7.13 -21.40 -26.68
C GLY A 424 -6.73 -19.97 -26.28
N LYS A 425 -7.69 -19.06 -26.19
CA LYS A 425 -7.43 -17.64 -25.88
C LYS A 425 -7.52 -17.30 -24.39
N LYS A 426 -8.18 -18.10 -23.56
CA LYS A 426 -8.57 -17.73 -22.19
C LYS A 426 -7.84 -18.51 -21.08
N ASN A 427 -7.47 -19.77 -21.36
CA ASN A 427 -6.87 -20.60 -20.33
C ASN A 427 -5.36 -20.54 -20.42
N GLN A 428 -4.74 -20.02 -19.39
CA GLN A 428 -3.28 -19.95 -19.24
C GLN A 428 -2.87 -20.60 -17.94
N GLY A 429 -1.75 -21.24 -17.92
CA GLY A 429 -1.16 -21.87 -16.76
C GLY A 429 0.33 -22.10 -16.96
N ALA A 430 0.96 -22.67 -15.97
CA ALA A 430 2.41 -22.92 -16.01
C ALA A 430 2.75 -24.31 -15.49
N VAL A 431 3.83 -24.85 -16.03
CA VAL A 431 4.50 -26.06 -15.52
C VAL A 431 5.79 -25.62 -14.85
N GLU A 432 6.05 -26.12 -13.66
CA GLU A 432 7.33 -26.03 -12.96
C GLU A 432 7.96 -27.42 -12.94
N LEU A 433 9.17 -27.55 -13.47
CA LEU A 433 9.98 -28.77 -13.40
C LEU A 433 10.53 -28.93 -11.98
N VAL A 434 10.34 -30.12 -11.37
CA VAL A 434 10.80 -30.48 -10.00
C VAL A 434 11.60 -31.77 -9.99
#